data_b0092599c27aa7be9930b5c8187c34d3
#
_entry.id   b0092599c27aa7be9930b5c8187c34d3
#
_cell.length_a   1.000
_cell.length_b   1.000
_cell.length_c   1.000
_cell.angle_alpha   90.00
_cell.angle_beta   90.00
_cell.angle_gamma   90.00
#
_symmetry.space_group_name_H-M   'P 1'
#
loop_
_entity.id
_entity.type
_entity.pdbx_description
1 polymer ?
#
loop_
_entity_poly.entity_id
_entity_poly.type
_entity_poly.pdbx_seq_one_letter_code
_entity_poly.pdbx_strand_id
1 'polypeptide(L)'
;MMQYPQIAIPPRSEHLWRYTPWKRIHPTNVEEMPKADPMKYSSGGDSVMEDSSEIGRSFIHSISQVCKSVTIDNEHLDLDLRCSGHICAGELNLNTSGKSSLVIRVSGDAGWVGIRVIGEVKGTLSVALINDLAEDSHLLRCEDWSVLRDSSLEISTLSVGGFLNKTDLRIDLSHNGAEVRGGIASNGHKSRHDDHHIEIQHSVGHTNSSLVMHASCGDSSHSVGTGLLTI
;
A
#
# COMPACT_ATOMS: atom_id res chain seq x y z
N MET A 1 2.33 -8.52 21.08
CA MET A 1 2.81 -8.38 19.71
C MET A 1 4.18 -7.71 19.78
N MET A 2 5.20 -8.17 19.02
CA MET A 2 6.48 -7.47 18.98
C MET A 2 6.33 -6.19 18.19
N GLN A 3 6.82 -5.08 18.73
CA GLN A 3 6.80 -3.77 18.09
C GLN A 3 8.13 -3.50 17.38
N TYR A 4 8.12 -2.72 16.31
CA TYR A 4 9.35 -2.20 15.75
C TYR A 4 10.12 -1.35 16.81
N PRO A 5 11.46 -1.47 17.02
CA PRO A 5 12.44 -2.24 16.23
C PRO A 5 12.73 -3.67 16.74
N GLN A 6 11.87 -4.26 17.53
CA GLN A 6 12.06 -5.63 18.07
C GLN A 6 11.85 -6.72 17.01
N ILE A 7 11.23 -6.36 15.87
CA ILE A 7 11.00 -7.27 14.76
C ILE A 7 12.35 -7.53 14.05
N ALA A 8 12.68 -8.82 13.86
CA ALA A 8 13.91 -9.19 13.18
C ALA A 8 13.92 -8.66 11.74
N ILE A 9 15.06 -8.11 11.30
CA ILE A 9 15.24 -7.67 9.93
C ILE A 9 15.12 -8.88 9.00
N PRO A 10 14.19 -8.87 8.04
CA PRO A 10 13.97 -9.98 7.14
C PRO A 10 15.19 -10.22 6.24
N PRO A 11 15.56 -11.49 6.00
CA PRO A 11 16.63 -11.81 5.10
C PRO A 11 16.21 -11.59 3.63
N ARG A 12 17.18 -11.38 2.74
CA ARG A 12 16.90 -11.27 1.28
C ARG A 12 16.34 -12.54 0.64
N SER A 13 16.40 -13.68 1.33
CA SER A 13 15.73 -14.92 0.90
C SER A 13 14.21 -14.86 1.04
N GLU A 14 13.69 -14.00 1.89
CA GLU A 14 12.28 -13.74 2.01
C GLU A 14 11.76 -13.03 0.75
N HIS A 15 10.68 -13.58 0.17
CA HIS A 15 10.19 -13.17 -1.14
C HIS A 15 9.83 -11.69 -1.22
N LEU A 16 9.17 -11.17 -0.19
CA LEU A 16 8.78 -9.76 -0.07
C LEU A 16 9.99 -8.81 -0.14
N TRP A 17 11.12 -9.18 0.48
CA TRP A 17 12.29 -8.31 0.65
C TRP A 17 13.46 -8.63 -0.29
N ARG A 18 13.24 -9.49 -1.28
CA ARG A 18 14.29 -9.97 -2.19
C ARG A 18 14.89 -8.86 -3.05
N TYR A 19 14.04 -8.06 -3.69
CA TYR A 19 14.45 -7.06 -4.69
C TYR A 19 14.65 -5.68 -4.07
N THR A 20 13.88 -5.36 -3.03
CA THR A 20 14.07 -4.15 -2.23
C THR A 20 14.24 -4.55 -0.76
N PRO A 21 15.48 -4.88 -0.33
CA PRO A 21 15.75 -5.25 1.06
C PRO A 21 15.35 -4.15 2.04
N TRP A 22 14.93 -4.52 3.25
CA TRP A 22 14.52 -3.58 4.30
C TRP A 22 15.52 -2.43 4.50
N LYS A 23 16.83 -2.74 4.55
CA LYS A 23 17.90 -1.73 4.68
C LYS A 23 17.96 -0.71 3.54
N ARG A 24 17.42 -1.03 2.36
CA ARG A 24 17.42 -0.14 1.19
C ARG A 24 16.25 0.83 1.23
N ILE A 25 15.10 0.40 1.72
CA ILE A 25 13.89 1.22 1.77
C ILE A 25 13.76 2.00 3.08
N HIS A 26 14.40 1.57 4.16
CA HIS A 26 14.36 2.28 5.45
C HIS A 26 14.99 3.68 5.30
N PRO A 27 14.34 4.76 5.83
CA PRO A 27 14.78 6.14 5.58
C PRO A 27 16.08 6.54 6.30
N THR A 28 16.44 5.81 7.36
CA THR A 28 17.64 6.02 8.17
C THR A 28 18.33 4.69 8.45
N ASN A 29 19.09 4.57 9.52
CA ASN A 29 19.57 3.26 9.98
C ASN A 29 18.42 2.44 10.54
N VAL A 30 18.39 1.15 10.25
CA VAL A 30 17.27 0.23 10.58
C VAL A 30 17.00 0.08 12.08
N GLU A 31 17.92 0.52 12.94
CA GLU A 31 17.76 0.51 14.41
C GLU A 31 17.19 1.85 14.93
N GLU A 32 17.02 2.83 14.06
CA GLU A 32 16.54 4.15 14.44
C GLU A 32 15.03 4.27 14.28
N MET A 33 14.43 5.10 15.12
CA MET A 33 13.03 5.52 15.02
C MET A 33 13.00 7.00 14.62
N PRO A 34 13.00 7.31 13.31
CA PRO A 34 12.98 8.69 12.86
C PRO A 34 11.65 9.34 13.21
N LYS A 35 11.68 10.65 13.40
CA LYS A 35 10.46 11.45 13.51
C LYS A 35 9.91 11.70 12.12
N ALA A 36 8.66 11.34 11.88
CA ALA A 36 7.97 11.64 10.65
C ALA A 36 7.09 12.90 10.79
N ASP A 37 6.94 13.63 9.71
CA ASP A 37 5.91 14.65 9.56
C ASP A 37 4.55 13.98 9.31
N PRO A 38 3.44 14.56 9.82
CA PRO A 38 2.12 13.99 9.63
C PRO A 38 1.67 14.13 8.16
N MET A 39 1.16 13.05 7.60
CA MET A 39 0.51 13.06 6.29
C MET A 39 -0.77 13.91 6.34
N LYS A 40 -1.03 14.68 5.28
CA LYS A 40 -2.25 15.48 5.16
C LYS A 40 -3.26 14.77 4.27
N TYR A 41 -4.46 14.60 4.79
CA TYR A 41 -5.58 13.94 4.10
C TYR A 41 -6.63 14.99 3.73
N SER A 42 -7.18 14.92 2.51
CA SER A 42 -8.26 15.81 2.07
C SER A 42 -9.59 15.51 2.77
N SER A 43 -9.77 14.28 3.28
CA SER A 43 -10.98 13.82 3.95
C SER A 43 -10.67 12.74 4.98
N GLY A 44 -11.61 12.46 5.88
CA GLY A 44 -11.54 11.40 6.88
C GLY A 44 -11.59 11.91 8.32
N GLY A 45 -12.19 11.11 9.20
CA GLY A 45 -12.18 11.31 10.66
C GLY A 45 -10.93 10.75 11.30
N ASP A 46 -10.58 11.22 12.49
CA ASP A 46 -9.48 10.65 13.28
C ASP A 46 -9.79 9.22 13.69
N SER A 47 -8.79 8.37 13.66
CA SER A 47 -8.90 6.94 13.94
C SER A 47 -7.63 6.42 14.60
N VAL A 48 -7.65 5.15 14.97
CA VAL A 48 -6.49 4.40 15.45
C VAL A 48 -6.40 3.08 14.69
N MET A 49 -5.20 2.59 14.54
CA MET A 49 -4.91 1.31 13.88
C MET A 49 -4.09 0.46 14.85
N GLU A 50 -4.33 -0.85 14.83
CA GLU A 50 -3.52 -1.78 15.61
C GLU A 50 -2.16 -2.00 14.95
N ASP A 51 -1.13 -2.25 15.76
CA ASP A 51 0.20 -2.59 15.27
C ASP A 51 0.20 -3.94 14.53
N SER A 52 1.24 -4.18 13.76
CA SER A 52 1.45 -5.39 12.97
C SER A 52 2.70 -6.12 13.43
N SER A 53 2.76 -7.42 13.16
CA SER A 53 3.98 -8.20 13.33
C SER A 53 4.90 -8.18 12.11
N GLU A 54 4.46 -7.57 11.00
CA GLU A 54 5.25 -7.43 9.78
C GLU A 54 6.04 -6.11 9.85
N ILE A 55 7.33 -6.16 9.51
CA ILE A 55 8.29 -5.09 9.78
C ILE A 55 7.93 -3.76 9.09
N GLY A 56 7.48 -3.77 7.84
CA GLY A 56 7.12 -2.55 7.11
C GLY A 56 5.89 -1.87 7.70
N ARG A 57 4.87 -2.65 8.03
CA ARG A 57 3.63 -2.19 8.67
C ARG A 57 3.87 -1.64 10.06
N SER A 58 4.63 -2.38 10.86
CA SER A 58 4.98 -1.96 12.24
C SER A 58 5.85 -0.71 12.25
N PHE A 59 6.78 -0.59 11.30
CA PHE A 59 7.59 0.62 11.16
C PHE A 59 6.73 1.85 10.84
N ILE A 60 5.87 1.78 9.81
CA ILE A 60 4.99 2.87 9.45
C ILE A 60 4.10 3.25 10.64
N HIS A 61 3.49 2.26 11.32
CA HIS A 61 2.67 2.47 12.52
C HIS A 61 3.44 3.22 13.61
N SER A 62 4.68 2.81 13.87
CA SER A 62 5.51 3.37 14.96
C SER A 62 5.89 4.84 14.73
N ILE A 63 6.02 5.28 13.47
CA ILE A 63 6.41 6.66 13.14
C ILE A 63 5.22 7.54 12.72
N SER A 64 4.06 6.96 12.41
CA SER A 64 2.86 7.69 12.02
C SER A 64 2.28 8.48 13.19
N GLN A 65 1.99 9.76 12.94
CA GLN A 65 1.33 10.63 13.90
C GLN A 65 -0.17 10.80 13.61
N VAL A 66 -0.62 10.32 12.45
CA VAL A 66 -2.00 10.49 11.97
C VAL A 66 -2.49 9.16 11.41
N CYS A 67 -3.64 8.74 11.92
CA CYS A 67 -4.47 7.70 11.32
C CYS A 67 -5.84 8.28 11.00
N LYS A 68 -6.33 8.09 9.78
CA LYS A 68 -7.66 8.54 9.37
C LYS A 68 -8.55 7.34 9.05
N SER A 69 -9.85 7.51 9.28
CA SER A 69 -10.89 6.58 8.83
C SER A 69 -11.80 7.25 7.84
N VAL A 70 -12.10 6.54 6.75
CA VAL A 70 -13.04 6.96 5.70
C VAL A 70 -14.05 5.85 5.50
N THR A 71 -15.33 6.21 5.54
CA THR A 71 -16.43 5.30 5.18
C THR A 71 -17.06 5.78 3.88
N ILE A 72 -17.22 4.87 2.93
CA ILE A 72 -17.78 5.17 1.59
C ILE A 72 -18.98 4.25 1.37
N ASP A 73 -20.14 4.81 1.16
CA ASP A 73 -21.38 4.06 0.97
C ASP A 73 -22.15 4.56 -0.25
N ASN A 74 -22.18 3.76 -1.33
CA ASN A 74 -22.85 4.08 -2.60
C ASN A 74 -22.42 5.43 -3.21
N GLU A 75 -21.16 5.79 -3.08
CA GLU A 75 -20.65 7.08 -3.56
C GLU A 75 -19.25 6.96 -4.19
N HIS A 76 -18.84 8.06 -4.81
CA HIS A 76 -17.48 8.26 -5.30
C HIS A 76 -16.72 9.23 -4.38
N LEU A 77 -15.47 8.91 -4.06
CA LEU A 77 -14.59 9.77 -3.29
C LEU A 77 -13.21 9.92 -3.96
N ASP A 78 -12.74 11.16 -4.05
CA ASP A 78 -11.35 11.49 -4.33
C ASP A 78 -10.64 11.84 -3.01
N LEU A 79 -9.59 11.09 -2.69
CA LEU A 79 -8.80 11.24 -1.48
C LEU A 79 -7.35 11.61 -1.80
N ASP A 80 -6.97 12.84 -1.52
CA ASP A 80 -5.61 13.30 -1.67
C ASP A 80 -4.81 13.06 -0.37
N LEU A 81 -3.69 12.36 -0.50
CA LEU A 81 -2.66 12.18 0.52
C LEU A 81 -1.46 13.04 0.15
N ARG A 82 -1.26 14.13 0.87
CA ARG A 82 -0.16 15.07 0.60
C ARG A 82 0.98 14.88 1.58
N CYS A 83 2.16 14.68 1.02
CA CYS A 83 3.39 14.34 1.72
C CYS A 83 4.42 15.44 1.54
N SER A 84 4.95 15.94 2.64
CA SER A 84 5.99 17.00 2.64
C SER A 84 7.00 16.76 3.76
N GLY A 85 8.14 17.41 3.66
CA GLY A 85 9.22 17.28 4.65
C GLY A 85 10.23 16.19 4.31
N HIS A 86 11.04 15.81 5.28
CA HIS A 86 12.08 14.80 5.04
C HIS A 86 11.52 13.38 5.07
N ILE A 87 10.73 13.07 6.08
CA ILE A 87 10.03 11.79 6.24
C ILE A 87 8.58 12.10 6.55
N CYS A 88 7.65 11.54 5.79
CA CYS A 88 6.21 11.70 5.98
C CYS A 88 5.56 10.33 6.15
N ALA A 89 4.70 10.17 7.14
CA ALA A 89 4.00 8.90 7.34
C ALA A 89 2.55 9.10 7.77
N GLY A 90 1.71 8.11 7.41
CA GLY A 90 0.31 8.11 7.79
C GLY A 90 -0.38 6.77 7.57
N GLU A 91 -1.51 6.60 8.25
CA GLU A 91 -2.33 5.40 8.23
C GLU A 91 -3.77 5.73 7.81
N LEU A 92 -4.43 4.80 7.13
CA LEU A 92 -5.76 4.96 6.59
C LEU A 92 -6.60 3.69 6.77
N ASN A 93 -7.72 3.81 7.48
CA ASN A 93 -8.76 2.80 7.56
C ASN A 93 -9.88 3.12 6.56
N LEU A 94 -10.23 2.16 5.72
CA LEU A 94 -11.26 2.27 4.70
C LEU A 94 -12.37 1.25 4.96
N ASN A 95 -13.60 1.72 5.12
CA ASN A 95 -14.78 0.87 5.22
C ASN A 95 -15.72 1.20 4.07
N THR A 96 -16.07 0.22 3.27
CA THR A 96 -16.89 0.47 2.09
C THR A 96 -18.13 -0.42 2.08
N SER A 97 -19.22 0.12 1.56
CA SER A 97 -20.47 -0.62 1.37
C SER A 97 -21.16 -0.20 0.08
N GLY A 98 -22.12 -1.02 -0.33
CA GLY A 98 -22.88 -0.78 -1.55
C GLY A 98 -22.03 -0.80 -2.82
N LYS A 99 -22.29 0.11 -3.77
CA LYS A 99 -21.51 0.27 -4.99
C LYS A 99 -20.72 1.57 -4.94
N SER A 100 -19.44 1.47 -4.58
CA SER A 100 -18.58 2.62 -4.30
C SER A 100 -17.36 2.68 -5.22
N SER A 101 -16.78 3.86 -5.37
CA SER A 101 -15.51 4.06 -6.04
C SER A 101 -14.62 5.05 -5.28
N LEU A 102 -13.31 4.84 -5.35
CA LEU A 102 -12.33 5.62 -4.63
C LEU A 102 -11.09 5.88 -5.49
N VAL A 103 -10.67 7.12 -5.56
CA VAL A 103 -9.36 7.48 -6.08
C VAL A 103 -8.49 7.95 -4.91
N ILE A 104 -7.36 7.29 -4.68
CA ILE A 104 -6.35 7.71 -3.71
C ILE A 104 -5.17 8.26 -4.49
N ARG A 105 -4.88 9.54 -4.34
CA ARG A 105 -3.69 10.16 -4.92
C ARG A 105 -2.67 10.46 -3.84
N VAL A 106 -1.47 9.89 -3.99
CA VAL A 106 -0.32 10.17 -3.13
C VAL A 106 0.57 11.13 -3.88
N SER A 107 0.77 12.33 -3.34
CA SER A 107 1.51 13.40 -4.00
C SER A 107 2.35 14.21 -3.00
N GLY A 108 3.31 14.97 -3.50
CA GLY A 108 4.15 15.85 -2.71
C GLY A 108 5.64 15.59 -2.91
N ASP A 109 6.46 16.24 -2.10
CA ASP A 109 7.91 16.34 -2.21
C ASP A 109 8.66 15.79 -0.99
N ALA A 110 7.99 14.99 -0.15
CA ALA A 110 8.67 14.34 0.97
C ALA A 110 9.77 13.40 0.46
N GLY A 111 10.95 13.46 1.08
CA GLY A 111 12.07 12.60 0.68
C GLY A 111 11.79 11.11 0.90
N TRP A 112 11.02 10.78 1.93
CA TRP A 112 10.54 9.42 2.19
C TRP A 112 9.06 9.44 2.64
N VAL A 113 8.28 8.49 2.14
CA VAL A 113 6.85 8.38 2.43
C VAL A 113 6.51 6.97 2.87
N GLY A 114 5.86 6.84 4.03
CA GLY A 114 5.28 5.61 4.54
C GLY A 114 3.76 5.67 4.58
N ILE A 115 3.09 4.71 3.95
CA ILE A 115 1.63 4.62 3.95
C ILE A 115 1.21 3.23 4.36
N ARG A 116 0.32 3.13 5.35
CA ARG A 116 -0.36 1.91 5.69
C ARG A 116 -1.87 2.08 5.50
N VAL A 117 -2.46 1.14 4.77
CA VAL A 117 -3.90 1.12 4.50
C VAL A 117 -4.49 -0.20 5.00
N ILE A 118 -5.62 -0.14 5.69
CA ILE A 118 -6.48 -1.29 5.95
C ILE A 118 -7.82 -1.00 5.30
N GLY A 119 -8.30 -1.90 4.44
CA GLY A 119 -9.57 -1.78 3.74
C GLY A 119 -10.49 -2.96 4.01
N GLU A 120 -11.76 -2.69 4.34
CA GLU A 120 -12.82 -3.68 4.37
C GLU A 120 -13.83 -3.37 3.28
N VAL A 121 -14.10 -4.37 2.44
CA VAL A 121 -15.00 -4.23 1.29
C VAL A 121 -16.26 -5.05 1.51
N LYS A 122 -17.40 -4.33 1.60
CA LYS A 122 -18.74 -4.89 1.62
C LYS A 122 -19.53 -4.35 0.43
N GLY A 123 -19.84 -5.21 -0.52
CA GLY A 123 -20.48 -4.81 -1.79
C GLY A 123 -19.46 -4.70 -2.92
N THR A 124 -19.54 -3.67 -3.74
CA THR A 124 -18.64 -3.49 -4.89
C THR A 124 -17.81 -2.22 -4.71
N LEU A 125 -16.50 -2.35 -4.74
CA LEU A 125 -15.57 -1.23 -4.67
C LEU A 125 -14.61 -1.23 -5.86
N SER A 126 -14.52 -0.09 -6.56
CA SER A 126 -13.44 0.18 -7.51
C SER A 126 -12.47 1.20 -6.92
N VAL A 127 -11.20 0.82 -6.78
CA VAL A 127 -10.13 1.68 -6.22
C VAL A 127 -9.07 1.95 -7.27
N ALA A 128 -8.70 3.23 -7.43
CA ALA A 128 -7.51 3.64 -8.16
C ALA A 128 -6.51 4.31 -7.20
N LEU A 129 -5.31 3.73 -7.09
CA LEU A 129 -4.19 4.28 -6.33
C LEU A 129 -3.19 4.91 -7.29
N ILE A 130 -2.94 6.20 -7.13
CA ILE A 130 -2.03 6.95 -8.00
C ILE A 130 -0.84 7.43 -7.17
N ASN A 131 0.36 6.93 -7.48
CA ASN A 131 1.61 7.45 -6.94
C ASN A 131 2.16 8.52 -7.86
N ASP A 132 2.06 9.78 -7.41
CA ASP A 132 2.47 11.01 -8.11
C ASP A 132 3.42 11.83 -7.22
N LEU A 133 4.34 11.14 -6.53
CA LEU A 133 5.37 11.76 -5.70
C LEU A 133 6.48 12.38 -6.55
N ALA A 134 7.21 13.34 -5.98
CA ALA A 134 8.40 13.91 -6.62
C ALA A 134 9.41 12.82 -7.00
N GLU A 135 10.19 13.07 -8.06
CA GLU A 135 11.10 12.09 -8.69
C GLU A 135 12.18 11.51 -7.76
N ASP A 136 12.54 12.20 -6.68
CA ASP A 136 13.54 11.80 -5.69
C ASP A 136 12.95 11.17 -4.42
N SER A 137 11.64 11.10 -4.33
CA SER A 137 10.93 10.50 -3.19
C SER A 137 11.08 8.99 -3.14
N HIS A 138 11.18 8.44 -1.92
CA HIS A 138 11.05 7.00 -1.67
C HIS A 138 9.67 6.69 -1.10
N LEU A 139 9.04 5.61 -1.53
CA LEU A 139 7.73 5.18 -1.07
C LEU A 139 7.78 3.75 -0.51
N LEU A 140 7.34 3.58 0.73
CA LEU A 140 6.92 2.30 1.29
C LEU A 140 5.41 2.31 1.50
N ARG A 141 4.69 1.46 0.77
CA ARG A 141 3.22 1.34 0.87
C ARG A 141 2.84 -0.07 1.24
N CYS A 142 2.16 -0.23 2.36
CA CYS A 142 1.64 -1.50 2.87
C CYS A 142 0.12 -1.45 2.94
N GLU A 143 -0.55 -2.41 2.32
CA GLU A 143 -2.00 -2.46 2.23
C GLU A 143 -2.53 -3.84 2.61
N ASP A 144 -3.59 -3.86 3.41
CA ASP A 144 -4.30 -5.06 3.80
C ASP A 144 -5.79 -4.88 3.48
N TRP A 145 -6.32 -5.68 2.57
CA TRP A 145 -7.70 -5.61 2.13
C TRP A 145 -8.44 -6.91 2.48
N SER A 146 -9.61 -6.79 3.10
CA SER A 146 -10.52 -7.90 3.36
C SER A 146 -11.77 -7.76 2.50
N VAL A 147 -12.04 -8.76 1.65
CA VAL A 147 -13.23 -8.79 0.79
C VAL A 147 -14.23 -9.73 1.40
N LEU A 148 -15.38 -9.17 1.78
CA LEU A 148 -16.42 -9.88 2.51
C LEU A 148 -17.34 -10.70 1.58
N ARG A 149 -18.37 -11.30 2.16
CA ARG A 149 -19.34 -12.17 1.46
C ARG A 149 -20.00 -11.46 0.28
N ASP A 150 -19.99 -12.14 -0.88
CA ASP A 150 -20.62 -11.67 -2.13
C ASP A 150 -20.18 -10.26 -2.53
N SER A 151 -18.94 -9.91 -2.20
CA SER A 151 -18.34 -8.59 -2.44
C SER A 151 -17.26 -8.66 -3.51
N SER A 152 -17.05 -7.54 -4.20
CA SER A 152 -16.09 -7.44 -5.28
C SER A 152 -15.18 -6.23 -5.12
N LEU A 153 -13.88 -6.46 -5.18
CA LEU A 153 -12.85 -5.42 -5.19
C LEU A 153 -12.19 -5.35 -6.57
N GLU A 154 -12.28 -4.20 -7.22
CA GLU A 154 -11.43 -3.86 -8.35
C GLU A 154 -10.39 -2.85 -7.88
N ILE A 155 -9.12 -3.24 -7.85
CA ILE A 155 -8.03 -2.38 -7.34
C ILE A 155 -6.96 -2.19 -8.40
N SER A 156 -6.67 -0.93 -8.71
CA SER A 156 -5.67 -0.56 -9.71
C SER A 156 -4.65 0.40 -9.12
N THR A 157 -3.37 0.14 -9.40
CA THR A 157 -2.27 1.04 -9.05
C THR A 157 -1.65 1.63 -10.31
N LEU A 158 -1.52 2.96 -10.33
CA LEU A 158 -0.71 3.69 -11.30
C LEU A 158 0.51 4.28 -10.59
N SER A 159 1.71 3.80 -10.93
CA SER A 159 2.96 4.25 -10.35
C SER A 159 3.75 5.08 -11.37
N VAL A 160 3.72 6.41 -11.22
CA VAL A 160 4.37 7.36 -12.13
C VAL A 160 5.35 8.31 -11.43
N GLY A 161 5.30 8.41 -10.09
CA GLY A 161 6.19 9.22 -9.25
C GLY A 161 7.15 8.39 -8.38
N GLY A 162 8.09 9.08 -7.73
CA GLY A 162 9.09 8.51 -6.81
C GLY A 162 10.31 7.91 -7.51
N PHE A 163 11.37 7.73 -6.73
CA PHE A 163 12.65 7.13 -7.15
C PHE A 163 12.73 5.64 -6.80
N LEU A 164 12.39 5.30 -5.56
CA LEU A 164 12.37 3.94 -5.04
C LEU A 164 10.99 3.66 -4.44
N ASN A 165 10.23 2.80 -5.08
CA ASN A 165 8.87 2.46 -4.65
C ASN A 165 8.80 0.99 -4.26
N LYS A 166 8.44 0.71 -3.01
CA LYS A 166 8.13 -0.62 -2.50
C LYS A 166 6.66 -0.68 -2.09
N THR A 167 5.93 -1.59 -2.72
CA THR A 167 4.52 -1.86 -2.40
C THR A 167 4.36 -3.29 -1.91
N ASP A 168 3.64 -3.47 -0.81
CA ASP A 168 3.17 -4.76 -0.31
C ASP A 168 1.64 -4.70 -0.19
N LEU A 169 0.95 -5.26 -1.18
CA LEU A 169 -0.51 -5.34 -1.25
C LEU A 169 -0.95 -6.75 -0.89
N ARG A 170 -1.74 -6.88 0.17
CA ARG A 170 -2.34 -8.15 0.59
C ARG A 170 -3.85 -8.07 0.52
N ILE A 171 -4.46 -9.09 -0.06
CA ILE A 171 -5.90 -9.18 -0.25
C ILE A 171 -6.36 -10.53 0.27
N ASP A 172 -7.23 -10.52 1.26
CA ASP A 172 -7.88 -11.71 1.80
C ASP A 172 -9.31 -11.81 1.26
N LEU A 173 -9.57 -12.88 0.51
CA LEU A 173 -10.90 -13.28 0.10
C LEU A 173 -11.50 -14.14 1.23
N SER A 174 -11.98 -13.46 2.28
CA SER A 174 -12.30 -14.03 3.58
C SER A 174 -13.66 -14.73 3.65
N HIS A 175 -14.52 -14.57 2.64
CA HIS A 175 -15.87 -15.11 2.61
C HIS A 175 -16.27 -15.65 1.23
N ASN A 176 -17.21 -16.59 1.19
CA ASN A 176 -17.75 -17.13 -0.05
C ASN A 176 -18.34 -16.02 -0.93
N GLY A 177 -18.14 -16.12 -2.23
CA GLY A 177 -18.58 -15.13 -3.21
C GLY A 177 -17.68 -13.89 -3.31
N ALA A 178 -16.58 -13.83 -2.55
CA ALA A 178 -15.63 -12.73 -2.63
C ALA A 178 -14.81 -12.81 -3.94
N GLU A 179 -14.69 -11.66 -4.61
CA GLU A 179 -13.93 -11.55 -5.86
C GLU A 179 -12.95 -10.39 -5.82
N VAL A 180 -11.79 -10.54 -6.49
CA VAL A 180 -10.85 -9.45 -6.72
C VAL A 180 -10.35 -9.41 -8.16
N ARG A 181 -10.25 -8.21 -8.72
CA ARG A 181 -9.52 -7.90 -9.95
C ARG A 181 -8.45 -6.87 -9.63
N GLY A 182 -7.19 -7.28 -9.74
CA GLY A 182 -6.04 -6.43 -9.47
C GLY A 182 -5.37 -5.96 -10.76
N GLY A 183 -4.98 -4.69 -10.81
CA GLY A 183 -4.20 -4.11 -11.89
C GLY A 183 -3.05 -3.26 -11.37
N ILE A 184 -1.85 -3.42 -11.95
CA ILE A 184 -0.73 -2.51 -11.72
C ILE A 184 -0.18 -2.03 -13.04
N ALA A 185 -0.04 -0.71 -13.17
CA ALA A 185 0.69 -0.07 -14.25
C ALA A 185 1.82 0.78 -13.67
N SER A 186 3.05 0.52 -14.09
CA SER A 186 4.21 1.35 -13.73
C SER A 186 4.90 1.90 -14.97
N ASN A 187 5.32 3.16 -14.90
CA ASN A 187 6.08 3.83 -15.94
C ASN A 187 7.37 4.41 -15.35
N GLY A 188 8.45 3.67 -15.54
CA GLY A 188 9.77 4.01 -15.03
C GLY A 188 10.62 4.74 -16.08
N HIS A 189 11.39 5.72 -15.62
CA HIS A 189 12.41 6.42 -16.40
C HIS A 189 13.60 6.78 -15.52
N LYS A 190 14.71 7.23 -16.12
CA LYS A 190 15.96 7.48 -15.41
C LYS A 190 16.45 6.23 -14.67
N SER A 191 16.64 6.29 -13.35
CA SER A 191 17.10 5.19 -12.50
C SER A 191 16.03 4.72 -11.50
N ARG A 192 14.76 5.01 -11.78
CA ARG A 192 13.65 4.63 -10.94
C ARG A 192 13.57 3.11 -10.72
N HIS A 193 13.21 2.71 -9.50
CA HIS A 193 13.00 1.33 -9.14
C HIS A 193 11.61 1.15 -8.51
N ASP A 194 10.76 0.39 -9.18
CA ASP A 194 9.46 -0.05 -8.67
C ASP A 194 9.54 -1.54 -8.27
N ASP A 195 9.10 -1.87 -7.07
CA ASP A 195 8.97 -3.25 -6.56
C ASP A 195 7.58 -3.44 -5.98
N HIS A 196 6.72 -4.09 -6.75
CA HIS A 196 5.35 -4.40 -6.38
C HIS A 196 5.22 -5.87 -5.97
N HIS A 197 4.88 -6.10 -4.70
CA HIS A 197 4.51 -7.41 -4.18
C HIS A 197 3.01 -7.47 -3.96
N ILE A 198 2.35 -8.52 -4.46
CA ILE A 198 0.93 -8.75 -4.27
C ILE A 198 0.73 -10.15 -3.73
N GLU A 199 0.01 -10.26 -2.65
CA GLU A 199 -0.44 -11.52 -2.08
C GLU A 199 -1.97 -11.56 -2.10
N ILE A 200 -2.53 -12.63 -2.69
CA ILE A 200 -3.97 -12.88 -2.66
C ILE A 200 -4.20 -14.21 -1.98
N GLN A 201 -4.94 -14.18 -0.89
CA GLN A 201 -5.31 -15.35 -0.11
C GLN A 201 -6.78 -15.70 -0.33
N HIS A 202 -7.05 -16.93 -0.75
CA HIS A 202 -8.37 -17.51 -0.80
C HIS A 202 -8.62 -18.28 0.50
N SER A 203 -9.11 -17.58 1.54
CA SER A 203 -9.32 -18.18 2.87
C SER A 203 -10.50 -19.13 2.93
N VAL A 204 -11.39 -19.09 1.93
CA VAL A 204 -12.58 -19.95 1.82
C VAL A 204 -12.83 -20.33 0.35
N GLY A 205 -13.68 -21.35 0.13
CA GLY A 205 -14.10 -21.74 -1.22
C GLY A 205 -15.01 -20.73 -1.92
N HIS A 206 -15.26 -20.92 -3.22
CA HIS A 206 -16.13 -20.10 -4.06
C HIS A 206 -15.69 -18.63 -4.13
N THR A 207 -14.39 -18.41 -4.24
CA THR A 207 -13.78 -17.08 -4.42
C THR A 207 -13.04 -17.02 -5.76
N ASN A 208 -12.87 -15.81 -6.30
CA ASN A 208 -12.26 -15.60 -7.61
C ASN A 208 -11.24 -14.46 -7.56
N SER A 209 -10.10 -14.64 -8.25
CA SER A 209 -9.10 -13.58 -8.36
C SER A 209 -8.52 -13.49 -9.76
N SER A 210 -8.18 -12.28 -10.18
CA SER A 210 -7.46 -12.00 -11.42
C SER A 210 -6.48 -10.85 -11.19
N LEU A 211 -5.25 -10.99 -11.67
CA LEU A 211 -4.20 -9.99 -11.54
C LEU A 211 -3.51 -9.73 -12.87
N VAL A 212 -3.36 -8.46 -13.22
CA VAL A 212 -2.63 -8.01 -14.41
C VAL A 212 -1.58 -6.98 -14.01
N MET A 213 -0.35 -7.17 -14.46
CA MET A 213 0.75 -6.21 -14.24
C MET A 213 1.34 -5.77 -15.57
N HIS A 214 1.47 -4.46 -15.75
CA HIS A 214 2.12 -3.84 -16.89
C HIS A 214 3.23 -2.90 -16.42
N ALA A 215 4.40 -3.00 -17.03
CA ALA A 215 5.51 -2.10 -16.77
C ALA A 215 6.11 -1.59 -18.08
N SER A 216 6.34 -0.28 -18.13
CA SER A 216 7.14 0.36 -19.17
C SER A 216 8.40 0.92 -18.49
N CYS A 217 9.57 0.49 -18.96
CA CYS A 217 10.85 0.91 -18.39
C CYS A 217 11.69 1.58 -19.47
N GLY A 218 12.03 2.85 -19.25
CA GLY A 218 12.99 3.61 -20.05
C GLY A 218 14.30 3.80 -19.29
N ASP A 219 15.36 4.16 -20.01
CA ASP A 219 16.68 4.44 -19.47
C ASP A 219 17.26 3.28 -18.63
N SER A 220 17.60 3.54 -17.38
CA SER A 220 18.11 2.54 -16.42
C SER A 220 17.08 2.19 -15.35
N SER A 221 15.79 2.43 -15.60
CA SER A 221 14.74 2.09 -14.66
C SER A 221 14.47 0.58 -14.59
N HIS A 222 13.97 0.15 -13.44
CA HIS A 222 13.63 -1.25 -13.16
C HIS A 222 12.24 -1.34 -12.56
N SER A 223 11.44 -2.28 -13.03
CA SER A 223 10.17 -2.63 -12.43
C SER A 223 10.13 -4.13 -12.12
N VAL A 224 9.80 -4.45 -10.90
CA VAL A 224 9.64 -5.82 -10.42
C VAL A 224 8.19 -6.00 -9.98
N GLY A 225 7.55 -7.03 -10.51
CA GLY A 225 6.23 -7.48 -10.08
C GLY A 225 6.32 -8.90 -9.56
N THR A 226 5.91 -9.12 -8.32
CA THR A 226 5.87 -10.44 -7.71
C THR A 226 4.47 -10.73 -7.18
N GLY A 227 3.97 -11.92 -7.43
CA GLY A 227 2.65 -12.35 -6.97
C GLY A 227 2.75 -13.66 -6.17
N LEU A 228 1.98 -13.75 -5.09
CA LEU A 228 1.73 -14.97 -4.34
C LEU A 228 0.23 -15.22 -4.30
N LEU A 229 -0.17 -16.41 -4.73
CA LEU A 229 -1.55 -16.87 -4.64
C LEU A 229 -1.60 -18.07 -3.70
N THR A 230 -2.37 -17.95 -2.63
CA THR A 230 -2.61 -19.01 -1.66
C THR A 230 -4.06 -19.46 -1.74
N ILE A 231 -4.28 -20.80 -1.87
CA ILE A 231 -5.61 -21.41 -2.02
C ILE A 231 -5.79 -22.46 -0.92
#